data_4fc5e4d1b09a03504273b277bf0cbbf8
#
_entry.id   4fc5e4d1b09a03504273b277bf0cbbf8
#
_cell.length_a   1.000
_cell.length_b   1.000
_cell.length_c   1.000
_cell.angle_alpha   90.00
_cell.angle_beta   90.00
_cell.angle_gamma   90.00
#
_symmetry.space_group_name_H-M   'P 1'
#
loop_
_entity.id
_entity.type
_entity.pdbx_description
1 polymer ?
#
loop_
_entity_poly.entity_id
_entity_poly.type
_entity_poly.pdbx_seq_one_letter_code
_entity_poly.pdbx_strand_id
1 'polypeptide(L)'
;MRKTLTLAAALLSSIALFAQPQAPQGGFPGGFPQGAPNAQRPQNAPRQAAVVPGQTPTSPKFEEYFEPVSTAFATPDEDGFIRRWVILEPIAKPNRSNTVFTDSYLREAFAKQYFKGQLSDVLPKDGKKEKVEVDVTPAPMGWVMPGQTVQQPEPKFEKRKLQWHAVDSKLFNVKLFRFASGLQKDVYGVIFYMATVIECEEDIPNVRLAVGSNAGSMWWLNGEEVLIMSSDRRMVMDDCMSGRITLKKGRNVLWGGIINGPGMSDACVRFVDESGNPVKNLKIYSK
;
A
#
# COMPACT_ATOMS: atom_id res chain seq x y z
N MET A 1 62.15 -4.21 35.50
CA MET A 1 61.94 -2.74 35.52
C MET A 1 61.63 -2.28 34.12
N ARG A 2 60.35 -2.03 33.79
CA ARG A 2 59.94 -1.23 32.63
C ARG A 2 58.72 -0.49 33.05
N LYS A 3 58.78 0.83 33.00
CA LYS A 3 57.73 1.78 33.41
C LYS A 3 56.71 1.91 32.29
N THR A 4 55.44 1.71 32.60
CA THR A 4 54.29 2.01 31.76
C THR A 4 53.92 3.50 31.92
N LEU A 5 53.95 4.27 30.85
CA LEU A 5 53.42 5.64 30.77
C LEU A 5 51.98 5.57 30.35
N THR A 6 51.12 6.08 31.21
CA THR A 6 49.67 6.29 30.89
C THR A 6 49.50 7.69 30.35
N LEU A 7 49.05 7.81 29.10
CA LEU A 7 48.69 9.09 28.48
C LEU A 7 47.18 9.29 28.64
N ALA A 8 46.78 10.27 29.43
CA ALA A 8 45.41 10.71 29.54
C ALA A 8 45.15 11.78 28.49
N ALA A 9 44.27 11.47 27.53
CA ALA A 9 43.76 12.45 26.57
C ALA A 9 42.46 13.08 27.10
N ALA A 10 42.51 14.35 27.43
CA ALA A 10 41.34 15.14 27.78
C ALA A 10 40.62 15.58 26.50
N LEU A 11 39.39 15.10 26.27
CA LEU A 11 38.49 15.62 25.24
C LEU A 11 37.70 16.79 25.83
N LEU A 12 38.02 17.99 25.37
CA LEU A 12 37.17 19.17 25.52
C LEU A 12 36.02 19.11 24.54
N SER A 13 34.80 18.84 25.03
CA SER A 13 33.57 18.97 24.26
C SER A 13 33.07 20.41 24.33
N SER A 14 33.23 21.14 23.25
CA SER A 14 32.57 22.44 23.02
C SER A 14 31.09 22.24 22.73
N ILE A 15 30.25 22.63 23.67
CA ILE A 15 28.82 22.73 23.53
C ILE A 15 28.50 24.02 22.77
N ALA A 16 28.10 23.91 21.49
CA ALA A 16 27.55 25.01 20.75
C ALA A 16 26.06 25.19 21.16
N LEU A 17 25.77 26.25 21.91
CA LEU A 17 24.40 26.70 22.15
C LEU A 17 23.85 27.28 20.85
N PHE A 18 22.93 26.55 20.20
CA PHE A 18 22.08 27.14 19.19
C PHE A 18 20.94 27.89 19.88
N ALA A 19 20.95 29.19 19.75
CA ALA A 19 19.84 30.05 20.16
C ALA A 19 18.64 29.76 19.24
N GLN A 20 17.51 29.39 19.83
CA GLN A 20 16.24 29.29 19.11
C GLN A 20 15.75 30.72 18.81
N PRO A 21 15.26 30.99 17.60
CA PRO A 21 14.61 32.26 17.30
C PRO A 21 13.27 32.32 18.04
N GLN A 22 13.11 33.39 18.87
CA GLN A 22 11.86 33.72 19.51
C GLN A 22 10.82 34.14 18.46
N ALA A 23 9.64 33.49 18.50
CA ALA A 23 8.49 33.91 17.73
C ALA A 23 8.02 35.29 18.20
N PRO A 24 7.60 36.21 17.31
CA PRO A 24 7.09 37.49 17.69
C PRO A 24 5.73 37.37 18.38
N GLN A 25 5.64 37.87 19.59
CA GLN A 25 4.37 38.08 20.28
C GLN A 25 3.61 39.23 19.62
N GLY A 26 2.73 38.92 18.68
CA GLY A 26 1.76 39.84 18.13
C GLY A 26 0.41 39.61 18.79
N GLY A 27 -0.03 40.51 19.67
CA GLY A 27 -1.37 40.48 20.23
C GLY A 27 -2.43 40.65 19.14
N PHE A 28 -3.46 39.83 19.15
CA PHE A 28 -4.65 40.03 18.33
C PHE A 28 -5.55 41.08 18.98
N PRO A 29 -5.88 42.20 18.31
CA PRO A 29 -6.98 43.04 18.73
C PRO A 29 -8.29 42.36 18.39
N GLY A 30 -9.18 42.29 19.36
CA GLY A 30 -10.50 41.73 19.21
C GLY A 30 -11.40 42.51 18.26
N GLY A 31 -12.38 41.80 17.72
CA GLY A 31 -13.49 42.36 16.96
C GLY A 31 -13.94 41.42 15.85
N PHE A 32 -14.92 40.55 16.14
CA PHE A 32 -15.67 39.87 15.09
C PHE A 32 -16.58 40.91 14.40
N PRO A 33 -16.47 41.14 13.08
CA PRO A 33 -17.49 41.90 12.37
C PRO A 33 -18.72 41.03 12.22
N GLN A 34 -19.83 41.47 12.80
CA GLN A 34 -21.15 40.99 12.46
C GLN A 34 -21.52 41.47 11.05
N GLY A 35 -22.00 40.56 10.22
CA GLY A 35 -22.73 40.86 9.01
C GLY A 35 -21.91 40.97 7.74
N ALA A 36 -21.58 39.79 7.15
CA ALA A 36 -21.32 39.70 5.72
C ALA A 36 -22.62 39.31 4.98
N PRO A 37 -23.00 40.03 3.90
CA PRO A 37 -24.19 39.71 3.12
C PRO A 37 -24.01 38.38 2.42
N ASN A 38 -25.11 37.63 2.28
CA ASN A 38 -25.27 36.39 1.54
C ASN A 38 -24.41 36.36 0.27
N ALA A 39 -23.28 35.66 0.29
CA ALA A 39 -22.58 35.30 -0.90
C ALA A 39 -23.40 34.20 -1.59
N GLN A 40 -24.08 34.58 -2.67
CA GLN A 40 -24.75 33.63 -3.55
C GLN A 40 -23.74 32.59 -4.04
N ARG A 41 -23.95 31.33 -3.67
CA ARG A 41 -23.20 30.20 -4.22
C ARG A 41 -23.28 30.23 -5.75
N PRO A 42 -22.17 30.02 -6.47
CA PRO A 42 -22.22 29.89 -7.92
C PRO A 42 -23.18 28.76 -8.30
N GLN A 43 -24.17 29.10 -9.13
CA GLN A 43 -25.23 28.16 -9.59
C GLN A 43 -24.74 27.08 -10.54
N ASN A 44 -23.44 26.91 -10.77
CA ASN A 44 -22.84 25.97 -11.70
C ASN A 44 -21.98 24.87 -11.05
N ALA A 45 -22.22 24.55 -9.78
CA ALA A 45 -21.71 23.28 -9.25
C ALA A 45 -22.52 22.14 -9.91
N PRO A 46 -21.88 21.09 -10.47
CA PRO A 46 -22.60 19.95 -11.02
C PRO A 46 -23.51 19.40 -9.92
N ARG A 47 -24.83 19.44 -10.17
CA ARG A 47 -25.82 18.79 -9.30
C ARG A 47 -25.42 17.33 -9.18
N GLN A 48 -25.07 16.88 -7.99
CA GLN A 48 -25.07 15.45 -7.70
C GLN A 48 -26.43 14.91 -8.13
N ALA A 49 -26.41 13.93 -9.02
CA ALA A 49 -27.61 13.27 -9.49
C ALA A 49 -28.44 12.86 -8.27
N ALA A 50 -29.69 13.31 -8.22
CA ALA A 50 -30.60 12.98 -7.13
C ALA A 50 -30.67 11.45 -7.04
N VAL A 51 -30.34 10.90 -5.86
CA VAL A 51 -30.52 9.47 -5.58
C VAL A 51 -32.02 9.22 -5.67
N VAL A 52 -32.44 8.50 -6.70
CA VAL A 52 -33.83 8.08 -6.86
C VAL A 52 -34.12 7.05 -5.77
N PRO A 53 -35.06 7.31 -4.85
CA PRO A 53 -35.41 6.34 -3.81
C PRO A 53 -35.88 5.04 -4.46
N GLY A 54 -35.21 3.92 -4.15
CA GLY A 54 -35.55 2.59 -4.62
C GLY A 54 -34.56 1.94 -5.61
N GLN A 55 -33.54 2.65 -6.09
CA GLN A 55 -32.42 2.01 -6.78
C GLN A 55 -31.35 1.68 -5.75
N THR A 56 -31.22 0.39 -5.40
CA THR A 56 -30.03 -0.11 -4.73
C THR A 56 -28.85 0.21 -5.64
N PRO A 57 -27.80 0.91 -5.15
CA PRO A 57 -26.61 1.12 -5.95
C PRO A 57 -26.11 -0.25 -6.41
N THR A 58 -26.12 -0.51 -7.70
CA THR A 58 -25.56 -1.74 -8.25
C THR A 58 -24.10 -1.76 -7.84
N SER A 59 -23.72 -2.78 -7.06
CA SER A 59 -22.31 -3.00 -6.71
C SER A 59 -21.52 -3.04 -8.03
N PRO A 60 -20.43 -2.28 -8.17
CA PRO A 60 -19.66 -2.27 -9.41
C PRO A 60 -19.22 -3.69 -9.72
N LYS A 61 -19.46 -4.10 -10.96
CA LYS A 61 -19.12 -5.44 -11.41
C LYS A 61 -17.61 -5.59 -11.50
N PHE A 62 -17.12 -6.78 -11.22
CA PHE A 62 -15.71 -7.13 -11.34
C PHE A 62 -15.14 -6.75 -12.72
N GLU A 63 -15.89 -7.05 -13.77
CA GLU A 63 -15.53 -6.83 -15.17
C GLU A 63 -15.41 -5.36 -15.59
N GLU A 64 -15.87 -4.43 -14.76
CA GLU A 64 -15.67 -2.99 -15.00
C GLU A 64 -14.20 -2.57 -14.78
N TYR A 65 -13.47 -3.31 -13.93
CA TYR A 65 -12.12 -2.97 -13.50
C TYR A 65 -11.07 -3.99 -13.92
N PHE A 66 -11.49 -5.23 -14.15
CA PHE A 66 -10.60 -6.35 -14.43
C PHE A 66 -11.09 -7.16 -15.61
N GLU A 67 -10.14 -7.78 -16.28
CA GLU A 67 -10.40 -8.77 -17.33
C GLU A 67 -9.53 -10.01 -17.10
N PRO A 68 -9.99 -11.19 -17.53
CA PRO A 68 -9.20 -12.41 -17.47
C PRO A 68 -7.96 -12.30 -18.34
N VAL A 69 -6.87 -12.90 -17.90
CA VAL A 69 -5.64 -12.98 -18.69
C VAL A 69 -5.88 -13.81 -19.94
N SER A 70 -5.81 -13.17 -21.11
CA SER A 70 -6.08 -13.79 -22.42
C SER A 70 -4.84 -14.00 -23.28
N THR A 71 -3.72 -13.36 -22.96
CA THR A 71 -2.46 -13.39 -23.73
C THR A 71 -1.35 -14.08 -22.95
N ALA A 72 -0.34 -14.61 -23.65
CA ALA A 72 0.80 -15.27 -23.01
C ALA A 72 1.55 -14.32 -22.08
N PHE A 73 1.76 -13.06 -22.49
CA PHE A 73 2.34 -11.99 -21.70
C PHE A 73 1.63 -10.67 -21.98
N ALA A 74 1.79 -9.69 -21.08
CA ALA A 74 1.47 -8.29 -21.31
C ALA A 74 2.76 -7.47 -21.34
N THR A 75 2.67 -6.23 -21.78
CA THR A 75 3.71 -5.21 -21.60
C THR A 75 3.21 -4.15 -20.62
N PRO A 76 4.09 -3.39 -19.96
CA PRO A 76 3.67 -2.18 -19.27
C PRO A 76 2.87 -1.27 -20.20
N ASP A 77 1.97 -0.46 -19.65
CA ASP A 77 1.20 0.49 -20.44
C ASP A 77 2.07 1.68 -20.95
N GLU A 78 1.44 2.67 -21.58
CA GLU A 78 2.14 3.81 -22.17
C GLU A 78 2.95 4.61 -21.13
N ASP A 79 2.49 4.64 -19.89
CA ASP A 79 3.17 5.29 -18.77
C ASP A 79 4.08 4.34 -17.96
N GLY A 80 4.21 3.10 -18.39
CA GLY A 80 5.06 2.07 -17.79
C GLY A 80 4.43 1.28 -16.66
N PHE A 81 3.13 1.46 -16.36
CA PHE A 81 2.47 0.76 -15.27
C PHE A 81 2.22 -0.72 -15.57
N ILE A 82 2.47 -1.55 -14.57
CA ILE A 82 2.21 -2.98 -14.60
C ILE A 82 0.76 -3.23 -14.24
N ARG A 83 0.00 -3.79 -15.18
CA ARG A 83 -1.43 -4.04 -15.04
C ARG A 83 -1.79 -5.51 -14.86
N ARG A 84 -0.87 -6.44 -15.17
CA ARG A 84 -1.06 -7.90 -15.05
C ARG A 84 -0.58 -8.42 -13.71
N TRP A 85 -1.46 -9.07 -12.97
CA TRP A 85 -1.21 -9.57 -11.63
C TRP A 85 -1.90 -10.89 -11.34
N VAL A 86 -1.34 -11.66 -10.41
CA VAL A 86 -2.03 -12.73 -9.70
C VAL A 86 -2.33 -12.21 -8.31
N ILE A 87 -3.62 -12.11 -7.95
CA ILE A 87 -4.09 -11.49 -6.71
C ILE A 87 -4.82 -12.53 -5.86
N LEU A 88 -4.46 -12.64 -4.58
CA LEU A 88 -5.21 -13.44 -3.61
C LEU A 88 -6.44 -12.68 -3.12
N GLU A 89 -7.57 -13.38 -2.98
CA GLU A 89 -8.71 -12.83 -2.24
C GLU A 89 -8.27 -12.29 -0.88
N PRO A 90 -8.87 -11.20 -0.37
CA PRO A 90 -8.38 -10.47 0.79
C PRO A 90 -8.34 -11.34 2.06
N ILE A 91 -7.26 -11.22 2.80
CA ILE A 91 -7.06 -11.85 4.11
C ILE A 91 -7.59 -10.89 5.17
N ALA A 92 -8.59 -11.29 5.92
CA ALA A 92 -9.12 -10.46 7.00
C ALA A 92 -8.04 -10.20 8.06
N LYS A 93 -7.83 -8.94 8.37
CA LYS A 93 -6.97 -8.43 9.44
C LYS A 93 -7.57 -7.11 9.97
N PRO A 94 -8.57 -7.19 10.86
CA PRO A 94 -9.31 -6.02 11.31
C PRO A 94 -8.41 -4.95 11.91
N ASN A 95 -8.47 -3.76 11.36
CA ASN A 95 -7.82 -2.56 11.86
C ASN A 95 -8.81 -1.40 11.82
N ARG A 96 -8.83 -0.59 12.87
CA ARG A 96 -9.73 0.56 12.97
C ARG A 96 -9.16 1.84 12.38
N SER A 97 -7.84 1.92 12.31
CA SER A 97 -7.13 3.13 11.90
C SER A 97 -5.89 2.75 11.13
N ASN A 98 -5.58 3.52 10.10
CA ASN A 98 -4.35 3.38 9.34
C ASN A 98 -3.13 3.97 10.07
N THR A 99 -3.35 4.69 11.18
CA THR A 99 -2.24 5.29 11.97
C THR A 99 -1.35 4.25 12.66
N VAL A 100 -1.81 2.99 12.77
CA VAL A 100 -1.02 1.89 13.32
C VAL A 100 0.04 1.36 12.35
N PHE A 101 -0.04 1.69 11.07
CA PHE A 101 0.83 1.15 10.03
C PHE A 101 2.21 1.81 10.06
N THR A 102 2.99 1.48 11.09
CA THR A 102 4.43 1.79 11.16
C THR A 102 5.24 0.75 10.40
N ASP A 103 6.51 1.04 10.10
CA ASP A 103 7.41 0.08 9.46
C ASP A 103 7.51 -1.24 10.23
N SER A 104 7.63 -1.17 11.56
CA SER A 104 7.67 -2.36 12.42
C SER A 104 6.38 -3.17 12.36
N TYR A 105 5.23 -2.49 12.40
CA TYR A 105 3.93 -3.15 12.26
C TYR A 105 3.79 -3.86 10.91
N LEU A 106 4.19 -3.21 9.82
CA LEU A 106 4.11 -3.81 8.48
C LEU A 106 5.03 -5.03 8.36
N ARG A 107 6.28 -4.92 8.85
CA ARG A 107 7.21 -6.07 8.83
C ARG A 107 6.67 -7.23 9.64
N GLU A 108 6.11 -7.00 10.83
CA GLU A 108 5.47 -8.03 11.63
C GLU A 108 4.26 -8.66 10.91
N ALA A 109 3.37 -7.81 10.36
CA ALA A 109 2.17 -8.27 9.67
C ALA A 109 2.51 -9.14 8.45
N PHE A 110 3.51 -8.75 7.66
CA PHE A 110 3.90 -9.47 6.44
C PHE A 110 4.92 -10.60 6.68
N ALA A 111 5.60 -10.64 7.83
CA ALA A 111 6.43 -11.79 8.21
C ALA A 111 5.59 -13.05 8.49
N LYS A 112 4.30 -12.90 8.82
CA LYS A 112 3.40 -14.04 9.03
C LYS A 112 3.23 -14.82 7.72
N GLN A 113 3.45 -16.13 7.78
CA GLN A 113 3.20 -17.03 6.66
C GLN A 113 1.71 -17.39 6.60
N TYR A 114 0.96 -16.74 5.74
CA TYR A 114 -0.48 -16.96 5.57
C TYR A 114 -0.76 -18.17 4.68
N PHE A 115 0.11 -18.43 3.70
CA PHE A 115 -0.04 -19.53 2.74
C PHE A 115 1.31 -20.08 2.30
N LYS A 116 1.31 -21.33 1.82
CA LYS A 116 2.54 -21.97 1.33
C LYS A 116 3.03 -21.33 0.03
N GLY A 117 4.31 -20.98 -0.01
CA GLY A 117 4.93 -20.34 -1.18
C GLY A 117 4.74 -18.81 -1.23
N GLN A 118 4.37 -18.21 -0.09
CA GLN A 118 4.38 -16.75 0.06
C GLN A 118 5.80 -16.21 -0.21
N LEU A 119 5.89 -15.18 -1.05
CA LEU A 119 7.13 -14.55 -1.51
C LEU A 119 8.10 -15.49 -2.26
N SER A 120 7.63 -16.63 -2.73
CA SER A 120 8.46 -17.54 -3.54
C SER A 120 8.61 -17.04 -4.98
N ASP A 121 9.56 -17.62 -5.70
CA ASP A 121 9.80 -17.36 -7.13
C ASP A 121 8.79 -18.05 -8.05
N VAL A 122 7.91 -18.89 -7.49
CA VAL A 122 6.85 -19.57 -8.23
C VAL A 122 5.50 -18.95 -7.91
N LEU A 123 4.87 -18.31 -8.90
CA LEU A 123 3.54 -17.73 -8.73
C LEU A 123 2.47 -18.79 -8.55
N PRO A 124 1.45 -18.52 -7.72
CA PRO A 124 0.25 -19.33 -7.66
C PRO A 124 -0.49 -19.32 -9.01
N LYS A 125 -1.06 -20.45 -9.36
CA LYS A 125 -1.90 -20.56 -10.57
C LYS A 125 -3.26 -19.90 -10.33
N ASP A 126 -3.83 -19.35 -11.39
CA ASP A 126 -5.22 -18.89 -11.40
C ASP A 126 -6.17 -20.01 -10.92
N GLY A 127 -7.16 -19.65 -10.09
CA GLY A 127 -8.10 -20.59 -9.51
C GLY A 127 -7.56 -21.43 -8.34
N LYS A 128 -6.24 -21.40 -8.04
CA LYS A 128 -5.68 -22.11 -6.88
C LYS A 128 -6.29 -21.58 -5.59
N LYS A 129 -6.69 -22.49 -4.69
CA LYS A 129 -7.24 -22.18 -3.39
C LYS A 129 -6.21 -22.43 -2.28
N GLU A 130 -6.08 -21.45 -1.39
CA GLU A 130 -5.27 -21.54 -0.18
C GLU A 130 -6.16 -21.66 1.06
N LYS A 131 -5.72 -22.44 2.04
CA LYS A 131 -6.31 -22.45 3.39
C LYS A 131 -5.55 -21.44 4.21
N VAL A 132 -6.17 -20.30 4.50
CA VAL A 132 -5.57 -19.19 5.23
C VAL A 132 -6.25 -19.07 6.59
N GLU A 133 -5.45 -18.91 7.64
CA GLU A 133 -5.94 -18.52 8.95
C GLU A 133 -6.08 -16.99 8.99
N VAL A 134 -7.31 -16.52 9.11
CA VAL A 134 -7.66 -15.09 9.13
C VAL A 134 -8.05 -14.64 10.53
N ASP A 135 -7.68 -13.43 10.86
CA ASP A 135 -8.09 -12.76 12.10
C ASP A 135 -9.49 -12.17 11.89
N VAL A 136 -10.45 -12.68 12.63
CA VAL A 136 -11.84 -12.21 12.64
C VAL A 136 -12.22 -11.57 13.98
N THR A 137 -11.23 -11.16 14.74
CA THR A 137 -11.43 -10.45 16.01
C THR A 137 -12.30 -9.23 15.78
N PRO A 138 -13.44 -9.09 16.46
CA PRO A 138 -14.28 -7.90 16.32
C PRO A 138 -13.46 -6.67 16.68
N ALA A 139 -13.48 -5.65 15.83
CA ALA A 139 -12.88 -4.39 16.20
C ALA A 139 -13.60 -3.85 17.45
N PRO A 140 -12.89 -3.43 18.54
CA PRO A 140 -13.53 -2.93 19.76
C PRO A 140 -14.52 -1.82 19.40
N MET A 141 -15.79 -1.94 19.78
CA MET A 141 -16.83 -0.96 19.46
C MET A 141 -16.86 0.15 20.51
N GLY A 142 -16.97 1.41 20.07
CA GLY A 142 -17.27 2.55 20.92
C GLY A 142 -16.24 3.69 20.84
N TRP A 143 -16.73 4.88 21.15
CA TRP A 143 -15.90 6.02 21.50
C TRP A 143 -15.24 5.74 22.85
N VAL A 144 -13.93 5.92 22.91
CA VAL A 144 -13.19 5.81 24.16
C VAL A 144 -13.01 7.21 24.71
N MET A 145 -13.59 7.45 25.87
CA MET A 145 -13.33 8.69 26.60
C MET A 145 -11.87 8.70 27.09
N PRO A 146 -11.21 9.89 27.12
CA PRO A 146 -9.89 9.99 27.72
C PRO A 146 -9.88 9.39 29.13
N GLY A 147 -8.95 8.45 29.39
CA GLY A 147 -8.81 7.76 30.67
C GLY A 147 -9.60 6.45 30.81
N GLN A 148 -10.39 6.04 29.82
CA GLN A 148 -11.01 4.72 29.82
C GLN A 148 -10.10 3.66 29.19
N THR A 149 -9.94 2.54 29.88
CA THR A 149 -9.28 1.35 29.33
C THR A 149 -10.28 0.56 28.50
N VAL A 150 -10.00 0.44 27.19
CA VAL A 150 -10.80 -0.42 26.31
C VAL A 150 -10.37 -1.86 26.54
N GLN A 151 -11.28 -2.72 26.94
CA GLN A 151 -11.04 -4.15 26.89
C GLN A 151 -10.87 -4.55 25.42
N GLN A 152 -9.69 -5.06 25.09
CA GLN A 152 -9.48 -5.67 23.78
C GLN A 152 -10.29 -6.96 23.72
N PRO A 153 -11.07 -7.18 22.65
CA PRO A 153 -11.77 -8.45 22.49
C PRO A 153 -10.77 -9.60 22.40
N GLU A 154 -11.18 -10.78 22.88
CA GLU A 154 -10.38 -11.98 22.72
C GLU A 154 -10.08 -12.25 21.24
N PRO A 155 -8.82 -12.56 20.87
CA PRO A 155 -8.44 -12.86 19.50
C PRO A 155 -9.22 -14.05 18.96
N LYS A 156 -9.86 -13.87 17.81
CA LYS A 156 -10.63 -14.90 17.13
C LYS A 156 -10.07 -15.17 15.76
N PHE A 157 -9.68 -16.41 15.48
CA PHE A 157 -9.13 -16.84 14.20
C PHE A 157 -10.04 -17.87 13.54
N GLU A 158 -10.14 -17.80 12.22
CA GLU A 158 -10.90 -18.74 11.40
C GLU A 158 -10.05 -19.20 10.21
N LYS A 159 -10.25 -20.46 9.82
CA LYS A 159 -9.66 -20.97 8.57
C LYS A 159 -10.61 -20.72 7.42
N ARG A 160 -10.19 -19.90 6.46
CA ARG A 160 -10.93 -19.60 5.22
C ARG A 160 -10.20 -20.17 4.00
N LYS A 161 -10.98 -20.51 2.98
CA LYS A 161 -10.42 -20.84 1.66
C LYS A 161 -10.47 -19.58 0.82
N LEU A 162 -9.30 -19.08 0.42
CA LEU A 162 -9.14 -17.93 -0.45
C LEU A 162 -8.59 -18.38 -1.78
N GLN A 163 -9.01 -17.74 -2.87
CA GLN A 163 -8.64 -18.12 -4.23
C GLN A 163 -7.72 -17.10 -4.86
N TRP A 164 -6.79 -17.56 -5.66
CA TRP A 164 -5.94 -16.75 -6.52
C TRP A 164 -6.65 -16.45 -7.83
N HIS A 165 -6.54 -15.20 -8.31
CA HIS A 165 -7.10 -14.72 -9.56
C HIS A 165 -6.00 -14.07 -10.39
N ALA A 166 -5.76 -14.60 -11.59
CA ALA A 166 -4.91 -13.97 -12.59
C ALA A 166 -5.75 -12.99 -13.40
N VAL A 167 -5.38 -11.71 -13.37
CA VAL A 167 -6.16 -10.63 -13.96
C VAL A 167 -5.30 -9.58 -14.63
N ASP A 168 -5.86 -8.94 -15.65
CA ASP A 168 -5.37 -7.68 -16.20
C ASP A 168 -6.24 -6.54 -15.66
N SER A 169 -5.62 -5.55 -15.00
CA SER A 169 -6.32 -4.34 -14.58
C SER A 169 -6.59 -3.44 -15.79
N LYS A 170 -7.81 -2.95 -15.93
CA LYS A 170 -8.18 -1.99 -16.99
C LYS A 170 -7.63 -0.59 -16.73
N LEU A 171 -7.26 -0.29 -15.50
CA LEU A 171 -6.71 0.98 -15.07
C LEU A 171 -5.22 0.83 -14.70
N PHE A 172 -4.47 1.92 -14.79
CA PHE A 172 -3.07 1.97 -14.38
C PHE A 172 -2.90 1.64 -12.89
N ASN A 173 -3.86 2.03 -12.05
CA ASN A 173 -3.91 1.66 -10.64
C ASN A 173 -4.84 0.47 -10.45
N VAL A 174 -4.31 -0.58 -9.88
CA VAL A 174 -5.04 -1.81 -9.54
C VAL A 174 -6.01 -1.53 -8.41
N LYS A 175 -7.29 -1.52 -8.71
CA LYS A 175 -8.38 -1.22 -7.77
C LYS A 175 -8.67 -2.41 -6.86
N LEU A 176 -7.82 -2.71 -5.87
CA LEU A 176 -7.96 -3.85 -4.97
C LEU A 176 -9.29 -3.83 -4.20
N PHE A 177 -9.76 -2.65 -3.81
CA PHE A 177 -11.09 -2.49 -3.23
C PHE A 177 -12.19 -3.00 -4.18
N ARG A 178 -12.08 -2.68 -5.49
CA ARG A 178 -13.05 -3.15 -6.51
C ARG A 178 -12.89 -4.63 -6.82
N PHE A 179 -11.66 -5.13 -6.78
CA PHE A 179 -11.38 -6.56 -6.86
C PHE A 179 -12.14 -7.33 -5.76
N ALA A 180 -11.99 -6.91 -4.50
CA ALA A 180 -12.68 -7.55 -3.38
C ALA A 180 -14.20 -7.41 -3.46
N SER A 181 -14.73 -6.19 -3.69
CA SER A 181 -16.17 -5.95 -3.75
C SER A 181 -16.84 -6.67 -4.92
N GLY A 182 -16.18 -6.75 -6.09
CA GLY A 182 -16.69 -7.48 -7.24
C GLY A 182 -16.77 -9.00 -7.02
N LEU A 183 -15.92 -9.53 -6.14
CA LEU A 183 -15.96 -10.93 -5.69
C LEU A 183 -16.79 -11.15 -4.42
N GLN A 184 -17.50 -10.12 -3.94
CA GLN A 184 -18.29 -10.15 -2.70
C GLN A 184 -17.45 -10.54 -1.47
N LYS A 185 -16.24 -10.02 -1.38
CA LYS A 185 -15.30 -10.23 -0.26
C LYS A 185 -15.16 -8.99 0.59
N ASP A 186 -14.57 -9.16 1.78
CA ASP A 186 -14.26 -8.07 2.70
C ASP A 186 -13.36 -7.03 2.03
N VAL A 187 -13.67 -5.75 2.22
CA VAL A 187 -12.98 -4.62 1.58
C VAL A 187 -12.20 -3.77 2.57
N TYR A 188 -12.50 -3.88 3.86
CA TYR A 188 -11.89 -3.11 4.95
C TYR A 188 -11.23 -4.04 5.97
N GLY A 189 -10.16 -3.55 6.59
CA GLY A 189 -9.42 -4.35 7.57
C GLY A 189 -8.86 -5.62 6.94
N VAL A 190 -8.15 -5.49 5.83
CA VAL A 190 -7.69 -6.62 5.02
C VAL A 190 -6.25 -6.44 4.57
N ILE A 191 -5.62 -7.57 4.28
CA ILE A 191 -4.36 -7.65 3.54
C ILE A 191 -4.64 -8.22 2.16
N PHE A 192 -4.07 -7.58 1.13
CA PHE A 192 -3.96 -8.13 -0.22
C PHE A 192 -2.54 -8.59 -0.48
N TYR A 193 -2.38 -9.75 -1.10
CA TYR A 193 -1.14 -10.17 -1.74
C TYR A 193 -1.35 -10.18 -3.25
N MET A 194 -0.43 -9.57 -3.96
CA MET A 194 -0.39 -9.58 -5.41
C MET A 194 1.02 -9.87 -5.89
N ALA A 195 1.12 -10.59 -7.00
CA ALA A 195 2.41 -10.96 -7.55
C ALA A 195 2.38 -11.00 -9.08
N THR A 196 3.53 -10.76 -9.68
CA THR A 196 3.72 -10.84 -11.13
C THR A 196 5.14 -11.28 -11.46
N VAL A 197 5.32 -11.80 -12.67
CA VAL A 197 6.63 -12.11 -13.22
C VAL A 197 6.99 -11.08 -14.27
N ILE A 198 8.21 -10.61 -14.19
CA ILE A 198 8.80 -9.64 -15.11
C ILE A 198 9.96 -10.34 -15.81
N GLU A 199 9.88 -10.50 -17.10
CA GLU A 199 10.95 -11.05 -17.92
C GLU A 199 11.67 -9.94 -18.68
N CYS A 200 12.99 -9.92 -18.57
CA CYS A 200 13.88 -8.98 -19.22
C CYS A 200 14.78 -9.72 -20.22
N GLU A 201 15.04 -9.13 -21.39
CA GLU A 201 15.94 -9.72 -22.40
C GLU A 201 17.40 -9.59 -22.00
N GLU A 202 17.72 -8.59 -21.17
CA GLU A 202 19.05 -8.32 -20.61
C GLU A 202 18.94 -7.78 -19.18
N ASP A 203 20.06 -7.67 -18.47
CA ASP A 203 20.07 -6.99 -17.16
C ASP A 203 19.75 -5.51 -17.35
N ILE A 204 18.82 -4.98 -16.54
CA ILE A 204 18.48 -3.55 -16.52
C ILE A 204 18.91 -3.01 -15.16
N PRO A 205 20.12 -2.45 -15.05
CA PRO A 205 20.66 -1.94 -13.79
C PRO A 205 20.07 -0.56 -13.45
N ASN A 206 20.25 -0.16 -12.19
CA ASN A 206 19.95 1.18 -11.68
C ASN A 206 18.49 1.61 -11.83
N VAL A 207 17.56 0.70 -12.02
CA VAL A 207 16.13 1.01 -12.01
C VAL A 207 15.60 1.18 -10.59
N ARG A 208 14.47 1.85 -10.44
CA ARG A 208 13.75 1.98 -9.20
C ARG A 208 12.33 1.46 -9.36
N LEU A 209 11.83 0.76 -8.37
CA LEU A 209 10.41 0.44 -8.25
C LEU A 209 9.70 1.69 -7.73
N ALA A 210 8.84 2.28 -8.54
CA ALA A 210 8.00 3.41 -8.18
C ALA A 210 6.59 2.90 -7.88
N VAL A 211 6.08 3.24 -6.71
CA VAL A 211 4.81 2.73 -6.19
C VAL A 211 3.96 3.83 -5.61
N GLY A 212 2.66 3.76 -5.87
CA GLY A 212 1.63 4.42 -5.08
C GLY A 212 0.68 3.40 -4.50
N SER A 213 0.31 3.51 -3.24
CA SER A 213 -0.68 2.63 -2.62
C SER A 213 -1.50 3.34 -1.54
N ASN A 214 -2.70 2.85 -1.31
CA ASN A 214 -3.49 3.08 -0.11
C ASN A 214 -3.38 1.82 0.76
N ALA A 215 -3.22 1.93 1.96
CA ALA A 215 -2.61 2.59 2.99
C ALA A 215 -1.12 2.17 3.10
N GLY A 216 -0.77 1.17 3.96
CA GLY A 216 0.58 0.64 4.05
C GLY A 216 0.84 -0.46 3.03
N SER A 217 2.06 -0.56 2.51
CA SER A 217 2.45 -1.66 1.64
C SER A 217 3.93 -2.02 1.77
N MET A 218 4.25 -3.28 1.42
CA MET A 218 5.62 -3.75 1.29
C MET A 218 5.79 -4.48 -0.03
N TRP A 219 7.00 -4.36 -0.59
CA TRP A 219 7.31 -4.88 -1.91
C TRP A 219 8.62 -5.66 -1.89
N TRP A 220 8.60 -6.79 -2.58
CA TRP A 220 9.75 -7.71 -2.68
C TRP A 220 10.03 -8.04 -4.13
N LEU A 221 11.29 -7.91 -4.52
CA LEU A 221 11.78 -8.35 -5.82
C LEU A 221 12.70 -9.56 -5.62
N ASN A 222 12.38 -10.68 -6.25
CA ASN A 222 13.15 -11.93 -6.15
C ASN A 222 13.36 -12.38 -4.66
N GLY A 223 12.34 -12.14 -3.81
CA GLY A 223 12.37 -12.49 -2.39
C GLY A 223 13.04 -11.46 -1.47
N GLU A 224 13.67 -10.43 -2.01
CA GLU A 224 14.31 -9.35 -1.22
C GLU A 224 13.38 -8.15 -1.05
N GLU A 225 13.26 -7.60 0.17
CA GLU A 225 12.52 -6.37 0.44
C GLU A 225 13.18 -5.21 -0.31
N VAL A 226 12.42 -4.55 -1.18
CA VAL A 226 12.92 -3.40 -1.96
C VAL A 226 12.22 -2.09 -1.60
N LEU A 227 11.02 -2.15 -1.03
CA LEU A 227 10.29 -0.94 -0.64
C LEU A 227 9.29 -1.23 0.48
N ILE A 228 9.22 -0.34 1.46
CA ILE A 228 8.19 -0.28 2.49
C ILE A 228 7.55 1.11 2.48
N MET A 229 6.22 1.13 2.54
CA MET A 229 5.42 2.36 2.57
C MET A 229 4.50 2.29 3.78
N SER A 230 4.90 2.93 4.87
CA SER A 230 4.14 3.00 6.12
C SER A 230 3.23 4.24 6.18
N SER A 231 2.47 4.36 7.25
CA SER A 231 1.53 5.43 7.55
C SER A 231 0.18 5.33 6.81
N ASP A 232 -0.72 6.25 7.14
CA ASP A 232 -1.99 6.44 6.43
C ASP A 232 -1.74 7.22 5.13
N ARG A 233 -1.70 6.50 4.04
CA ARG A 233 -1.37 7.05 2.72
C ARG A 233 -2.58 7.05 1.80
N ARG A 234 -2.63 8.03 0.92
CA ARG A 234 -3.52 8.01 -0.24
C ARG A 234 -2.76 7.45 -1.44
N MET A 235 -3.47 6.78 -2.33
CA MET A 235 -2.87 6.34 -3.59
C MET A 235 -2.51 7.54 -4.44
N VAL A 236 -1.22 7.83 -4.55
CA VAL A 236 -0.63 8.84 -5.41
C VAL A 236 0.38 8.13 -6.30
N MET A 237 0.39 8.47 -7.57
CA MET A 237 1.35 7.91 -8.53
C MET A 237 2.79 8.25 -8.09
N ASP A 238 3.67 7.23 -8.05
CA ASP A 238 5.08 7.36 -7.69
C ASP A 238 5.34 7.99 -6.30
N ASP A 239 4.41 7.78 -5.37
CA ASP A 239 4.48 8.35 -4.02
C ASP A 239 5.77 7.94 -3.28
N CYS A 240 6.24 6.71 -3.51
CA CYS A 240 7.53 6.22 -3.02
C CYS A 240 8.29 5.46 -4.09
N MET A 241 9.62 5.53 -3.98
CA MET A 241 10.54 4.79 -4.85
C MET A 241 11.52 3.97 -4.02
N SER A 242 11.85 2.78 -4.52
CA SER A 242 12.90 1.94 -3.95
C SER A 242 14.29 2.61 -4.09
N GLY A 243 15.30 2.06 -3.42
CA GLY A 243 16.68 2.25 -3.83
C GLY A 243 16.90 1.78 -5.27
N ARG A 244 18.13 1.97 -5.79
CA ARG A 244 18.50 1.40 -7.09
C ARG A 244 18.57 -0.12 -7.00
N ILE A 245 17.92 -0.78 -7.93
CA ILE A 245 17.88 -2.25 -8.06
C ILE A 245 18.24 -2.63 -9.50
N THR A 246 18.46 -3.91 -9.72
CA THR A 246 18.69 -4.46 -11.06
C THR A 246 17.61 -5.47 -11.37
N LEU A 247 16.85 -5.25 -12.44
CA LEU A 247 16.07 -6.32 -13.06
C LEU A 247 17.02 -7.23 -13.82
N LYS A 248 17.10 -8.48 -13.41
CA LYS A 248 18.00 -9.47 -14.03
C LYS A 248 17.46 -9.96 -15.35
N LYS A 249 18.36 -10.28 -16.27
CA LYS A 249 18.01 -11.00 -17.49
C LYS A 249 17.20 -12.25 -17.16
N GLY A 250 16.15 -12.50 -17.93
CA GLY A 250 15.21 -13.56 -17.68
C GLY A 250 14.17 -13.19 -16.64
N ARG A 251 13.83 -14.12 -15.77
CA ARG A 251 12.70 -14.06 -14.86
C ARG A 251 13.02 -13.30 -13.58
N ASN A 252 12.21 -12.31 -13.27
CA ASN A 252 12.16 -11.65 -11.98
C ASN A 252 10.74 -11.78 -11.41
N VAL A 253 10.62 -11.92 -10.10
CA VAL A 253 9.32 -12.04 -9.42
C VAL A 253 9.12 -10.86 -8.50
N LEU A 254 8.07 -10.10 -8.76
CA LEU A 254 7.65 -8.98 -7.92
C LEU A 254 6.44 -9.36 -7.09
N TRP A 255 6.55 -9.23 -5.78
CA TRP A 255 5.46 -9.37 -4.82
C TRP A 255 5.12 -8.03 -4.20
N GLY A 256 3.80 -7.78 -4.00
CA GLY A 256 3.28 -6.70 -3.20
C GLY A 256 2.36 -7.20 -2.12
N GLY A 257 2.53 -6.71 -0.90
CA GLY A 257 1.60 -6.84 0.20
C GLY A 257 1.00 -5.47 0.52
N ILE A 258 -0.33 -5.33 0.46
CA ILE A 258 -1.03 -4.08 0.75
C ILE A 258 -1.97 -4.34 1.93
N ILE A 259 -1.85 -3.52 2.97
CA ILE A 259 -2.71 -3.60 4.16
C ILE A 259 -3.50 -2.32 4.30
N ASN A 260 -4.77 -2.46 4.63
CA ASN A 260 -5.65 -1.33 4.85
C ASN A 260 -6.58 -1.58 6.04
N GLY A 261 -6.93 -0.50 6.72
CA GLY A 261 -7.97 -0.46 7.74
C GLY A 261 -9.31 -0.02 7.14
N PRO A 262 -9.82 1.17 7.49
CA PRO A 262 -11.15 1.64 7.09
C PRO A 262 -11.24 2.23 5.68
N GLY A 263 -10.15 2.38 4.95
CA GLY A 263 -10.13 3.02 3.63
C GLY A 263 -10.21 2.08 2.44
N MET A 264 -10.20 2.63 1.22
CA MET A 264 -10.11 1.87 -0.03
C MET A 264 -8.67 1.42 -0.26
N SER A 265 -8.48 0.26 -0.89
CA SER A 265 -7.16 -0.29 -1.23
C SER A 265 -6.94 -0.23 -2.73
N ASP A 266 -5.91 0.48 -3.13
CA ASP A 266 -5.46 0.59 -4.52
C ASP A 266 -3.92 0.53 -4.55
N ALA A 267 -3.34 0.14 -5.67
CA ALA A 267 -1.91 0.25 -5.89
C ALA A 267 -1.60 0.52 -7.36
N CYS A 268 -0.61 1.34 -7.63
CA CYS A 268 0.00 1.48 -8.95
C CYS A 268 1.51 1.23 -8.85
N VAL A 269 2.06 0.57 -9.87
CA VAL A 269 3.43 0.07 -9.83
C VAL A 269 4.06 0.19 -11.21
N ARG A 270 5.26 0.77 -11.25
CA ARG A 270 6.10 0.79 -12.44
C ARG A 270 7.57 0.80 -12.09
N PHE A 271 8.41 0.49 -13.05
CA PHE A 271 9.86 0.72 -12.94
C PHE A 271 10.23 1.98 -13.70
N VAL A 272 11.14 2.75 -13.10
CA VAL A 272 11.71 3.94 -13.73
C VAL A 272 13.23 3.84 -13.78
N ASP A 273 13.82 4.42 -14.83
CA ASP A 273 15.28 4.52 -14.99
C ASP A 273 15.88 5.63 -14.11
N GLU A 274 17.17 5.85 -14.21
CA GLU A 274 17.89 6.89 -13.47
C GLU A 274 17.43 8.32 -13.78
N SER A 275 16.86 8.53 -14.97
CA SER A 275 16.30 9.81 -15.41
C SER A 275 14.83 9.98 -15.06
N GLY A 276 14.20 8.96 -14.44
CA GLY A 276 12.79 8.95 -14.09
C GLY A 276 11.87 8.53 -15.25
N ASN A 277 12.42 8.06 -16.38
CA ASN A 277 11.59 7.56 -17.47
C ASN A 277 11.09 6.15 -17.18
N PRO A 278 9.86 5.80 -17.60
CA PRO A 278 9.32 4.46 -17.41
C PRO A 278 10.07 3.41 -18.23
N VAL A 279 10.38 2.29 -17.58
CA VAL A 279 10.96 1.10 -18.22
C VAL A 279 9.83 0.28 -18.84
N LYS A 280 9.80 0.17 -20.18
CA LYS A 280 8.69 -0.45 -20.91
C LYS A 280 9.07 -1.75 -21.64
N ASN A 281 10.34 -2.01 -21.86
CA ASN A 281 10.84 -3.21 -22.54
C ASN A 281 10.80 -4.47 -21.65
N LEU A 282 9.66 -4.70 -21.02
CA LEU A 282 9.39 -5.79 -20.09
C LEU A 282 8.27 -6.66 -20.61
N LYS A 283 8.37 -7.97 -20.39
CA LYS A 283 7.26 -8.92 -20.58
C LYS A 283 6.71 -9.34 -19.23
N ILE A 284 5.42 -9.17 -19.05
CA ILE A 284 4.74 -9.36 -17.77
C ILE A 284 3.88 -10.62 -17.82
N TYR A 285 4.11 -11.56 -16.89
CA TYR A 285 3.41 -12.83 -16.82
C TYR A 285 2.69 -13.00 -15.49
N SER A 286 1.64 -13.82 -15.49
CA SER A 286 0.86 -14.23 -14.30
C SER A 286 1.05 -15.70 -13.94
N LYS A 287 2.13 -16.33 -14.41
CA LYS A 287 2.43 -17.75 -14.18
C LYS A 287 3.92 -18.06 -14.28
#